data_07fe331038785628a1fdbc18d3096398
#
_entry.id   07fe331038785628a1fdbc18d3096398
#
_cell.length_a   1.000
_cell.length_b   1.000
_cell.length_c   1.000
_cell.angle_alpha   90.00
_cell.angle_beta   90.00
_cell.angle_gamma   90.00
#
_symmetry.space_group_name_H-M   'P 1'
#
loop_
_entity.id
_entity.type
_entity.pdbx_description
1 polymer ?
#
loop_
_entity_poly.entity_id
_entity_poly.type
_entity_poly.pdbx_seq_one_letter_code
_entity_poly.pdbx_strand_id
1 'polypeptide(L)'
;DNRVNLPRIFQENQISILPLTRGSYILGNFDAYQDLNYDTNIESTNFNLPAHIESINYNDLYSESAGLHCAYVSGIIDDIAEEETLPTISGRMSSGSFRFEIRNTVRGNTYPISVENSQLEIDGGYESLNKLILVEAKNFTADDFLIRQLYYPYRLWKSKVTKDVIPIFMTFSNDVFSFFIYHFENLNEYNSIRLVQQRNYVIAPEQITLDDIFEVLERVQIVQEPAIPFPQADSMVRIVDLLGILMEHGELSAEYITLNYAFTDRQTAYYTTAAI
;
A
#
# COMPACT_ATOMS: atom_id res chain seq x y z
N ASP A 1 -9.01 -5.79 2.21
CA ASP A 1 -7.92 -5.39 1.32
C ASP A 1 -6.71 -6.33 1.44
N ASN A 2 -6.45 -6.94 2.60
CA ASN A 2 -5.33 -7.84 2.89
C ASN A 2 -5.87 -9.17 3.40
N ARG A 3 -5.07 -10.26 3.31
CA ARG A 3 -5.46 -11.60 3.82
C ARG A 3 -5.78 -11.59 5.31
N VAL A 4 -5.03 -10.83 6.09
CA VAL A 4 -5.17 -10.78 7.55
C VAL A 4 -6.54 -10.24 7.98
N ASN A 5 -7.13 -9.34 7.20
CA ASN A 5 -8.45 -8.76 7.48
C ASN A 5 -9.64 -9.61 7.02
N LEU A 6 -9.37 -10.78 6.44
CA LEU A 6 -10.44 -11.72 6.12
C LEU A 6 -11.05 -12.33 7.39
N PRO A 7 -12.36 -12.60 7.42
CA PRO A 7 -12.97 -13.36 8.51
C PRO A 7 -12.24 -14.68 8.72
N ARG A 8 -12.07 -15.09 9.98
CA ARG A 8 -11.32 -16.30 10.36
C ARG A 8 -11.75 -17.55 9.57
N ILE A 9 -13.04 -17.73 9.34
CA ILE A 9 -13.56 -18.85 8.54
C ILE A 9 -13.05 -18.81 7.09
N PHE A 10 -12.81 -17.63 6.52
CA PHE A 10 -12.26 -17.49 5.18
C PHE A 10 -10.77 -17.82 5.15
N GLN A 11 -10.02 -17.37 6.17
CA GLN A 11 -8.59 -17.70 6.29
C GLN A 11 -8.38 -19.21 6.46
N GLU A 12 -9.11 -19.87 7.38
CA GLU A 12 -9.02 -21.30 7.66
C GLU A 12 -9.37 -22.18 6.45
N ASN A 13 -10.27 -21.71 5.59
CA ASN A 13 -10.69 -22.43 4.39
C ASN A 13 -10.09 -21.89 3.09
N GLN A 14 -9.13 -20.97 3.17
CA GLN A 14 -8.48 -20.33 2.02
C GLN A 14 -9.48 -19.72 1.03
N ILE A 15 -10.54 -19.10 1.55
CA ILE A 15 -11.59 -18.48 0.74
C ILE A 15 -11.25 -17.02 0.50
N SER A 16 -11.27 -16.61 -0.76
CA SER A 16 -11.20 -15.22 -1.20
C SER A 16 -12.58 -14.75 -1.66
N ILE A 17 -12.78 -13.44 -1.63
CA ILE A 17 -14.00 -12.78 -2.08
C ILE A 17 -13.68 -11.77 -3.18
N LEU A 18 -14.41 -11.84 -4.30
CA LEU A 18 -14.29 -10.88 -5.39
C LEU A 18 -15.65 -10.33 -5.77
N PRO A 19 -15.80 -9.01 -5.96
CA PRO A 19 -17.03 -8.42 -6.42
C PRO A 19 -17.23 -8.67 -7.91
N LEU A 20 -18.44 -9.11 -8.28
CA LEU A 20 -18.87 -9.30 -9.66
C LEU A 20 -19.68 -8.09 -10.16
N THR A 21 -20.54 -7.56 -9.30
CA THR A 21 -21.35 -6.38 -9.55
C THR A 21 -21.34 -5.46 -8.31
N ARG A 22 -22.10 -4.38 -8.31
CA ARG A 22 -22.24 -3.52 -7.11
C ARG A 22 -22.85 -4.22 -5.91
N GLY A 23 -23.59 -5.31 -6.10
CA GLY A 23 -24.32 -6.00 -5.04
C GLY A 23 -24.08 -7.50 -4.98
N SER A 24 -23.22 -8.07 -5.84
CA SER A 24 -22.94 -9.49 -5.84
C SER A 24 -21.43 -9.78 -5.81
N TYR A 25 -21.10 -10.86 -5.12
CA TYR A 25 -19.73 -11.32 -4.90
C TYR A 25 -19.62 -12.80 -5.23
N ILE A 26 -18.43 -13.24 -5.63
CA ILE A 26 -18.09 -14.65 -5.74
C ILE A 26 -17.13 -15.02 -4.61
N LEU A 27 -17.36 -16.16 -4.01
CA LEU A 27 -16.50 -16.77 -2.99
C LEU A 27 -15.85 -18.03 -3.56
N GLY A 28 -14.57 -18.21 -3.33
CA GLY A 28 -13.85 -19.41 -3.78
C GLY A 28 -12.40 -19.41 -3.32
N ASN A 29 -11.73 -20.53 -3.56
CA ASN A 29 -10.31 -20.68 -3.26
C ASN A 29 -9.48 -20.04 -4.39
N PHE A 30 -9.58 -18.74 -4.52
CA PHE A 30 -8.89 -17.97 -5.55
C PHE A 30 -7.55 -17.45 -5.06
N ASP A 31 -6.54 -17.49 -5.92
CA ASP A 31 -5.26 -16.82 -5.74
C ASP A 31 -5.43 -15.32 -5.98
N ALA A 32 -6.04 -14.65 -5.01
CA ALA A 32 -6.53 -13.27 -5.16
C ALA A 32 -5.55 -12.20 -4.68
N TYR A 33 -4.50 -12.59 -3.96
CA TYR A 33 -3.58 -11.67 -3.28
C TYR A 33 -2.18 -11.76 -3.85
N GLN A 34 -1.47 -10.63 -3.81
CA GLN A 34 -0.05 -10.52 -4.13
C GLN A 34 0.71 -10.20 -2.86
N ASP A 35 1.75 -10.99 -2.58
CA ASP A 35 2.67 -10.70 -1.48
C ASP A 35 3.58 -9.52 -1.83
N LEU A 36 3.83 -8.65 -0.86
CA LEU A 36 4.77 -7.54 -0.95
C LEU A 36 6.10 -7.97 -0.30
N ASN A 37 7.14 -8.05 -1.11
CA ASN A 37 8.48 -8.33 -0.65
C ASN A 37 9.32 -7.07 -0.79
N TYR A 38 9.56 -6.38 0.32
CA TYR A 38 10.38 -5.17 0.34
C TYR A 38 11.85 -5.54 0.14
N ASP A 39 12.45 -5.05 -0.93
CA ASP A 39 13.90 -5.15 -1.10
C ASP A 39 14.57 -4.02 -0.29
N THR A 40 15.18 -4.39 0.82
CA THR A 40 15.86 -3.46 1.73
C THR A 40 17.22 -2.97 1.21
N ASN A 41 17.71 -3.52 0.09
CA ASN A 41 18.94 -3.05 -0.54
C ASN A 41 18.72 -1.86 -1.48
N ILE A 42 17.47 -1.52 -1.77
CA ILE A 42 17.14 -0.39 -2.62
C ILE A 42 17.30 0.90 -1.80
N GLU A 43 18.26 1.72 -2.17
CA GLU A 43 18.45 3.04 -1.58
C GLU A 43 17.27 3.95 -1.90
N SER A 44 16.91 4.81 -0.93
CA SER A 44 15.88 5.81 -1.13
C SER A 44 16.43 7.03 -1.86
N THR A 45 15.69 7.51 -2.85
CA THR A 45 16.00 8.75 -3.55
C THR A 45 15.39 9.94 -2.80
N ASN A 46 16.20 10.97 -2.54
CA ASN A 46 15.77 12.16 -1.82
C ASN A 46 15.02 13.12 -2.75
N PHE A 47 13.85 13.55 -2.32
CA PHE A 47 13.09 14.62 -2.94
C PHE A 47 12.75 15.71 -1.92
N ASN A 48 12.46 16.92 -2.40
CA ASN A 48 12.08 18.05 -1.56
C ASN A 48 10.70 18.58 -1.98
N LEU A 49 9.92 19.02 -1.00
CA LEU A 49 8.75 19.83 -1.33
C LEU A 49 9.18 21.21 -1.82
N PRO A 50 8.48 21.80 -2.82
CA PRO A 50 8.68 23.18 -3.20
C PRO A 50 8.48 24.12 -2.01
N ALA A 51 9.39 25.06 -1.79
CA ALA A 51 9.43 25.92 -0.60
C ALA A 51 8.17 26.79 -0.38
N HIS A 52 7.34 26.97 -1.41
CA HIS A 52 6.09 27.73 -1.32
C HIS A 52 4.88 26.89 -0.89
N ILE A 53 5.03 25.57 -0.71
CA ILE A 53 3.97 24.68 -0.26
C ILE A 53 3.97 24.64 1.26
N GLU A 54 2.90 25.18 1.85
CA GLU A 54 2.71 25.26 3.31
C GLU A 54 1.62 24.28 3.80
N SER A 55 0.78 23.77 2.90
CA SER A 55 -0.38 22.93 3.25
C SER A 55 -0.06 21.45 3.40
N ILE A 56 1.14 21.02 3.02
CA ILE A 56 1.59 19.64 3.17
C ILE A 56 2.68 19.59 4.22
N ASN A 57 2.38 18.94 5.33
CA ASN A 57 3.37 18.59 6.33
C ASN A 57 3.84 17.16 6.06
N TYR A 58 5.03 16.99 5.49
CA TYR A 58 5.55 15.66 5.13
C TYR A 58 5.92 14.81 6.36
N ASN A 59 6.06 15.42 7.54
CA ASN A 59 6.26 14.71 8.80
C ASN A 59 4.93 14.25 9.44
N ASP A 60 3.79 14.57 8.82
CA ASP A 60 2.44 14.26 9.33
C ASP A 60 1.51 13.98 8.14
N LEU A 61 1.76 12.88 7.43
CA LEU A 61 0.94 12.44 6.30
C LEU A 61 -0.15 11.48 6.80
N TYR A 62 -1.22 12.04 7.31
CA TYR A 62 -2.31 11.37 8.02
C TYR A 62 -3.24 10.49 7.17
N SER A 63 -3.07 10.46 5.85
CA SER A 63 -3.92 9.65 4.96
C SER A 63 -3.22 9.26 3.66
N GLU A 64 -3.75 8.22 3.00
CA GLU A 64 -3.31 7.78 1.66
C GLU A 64 -3.33 8.94 0.65
N SER A 65 -4.37 9.79 0.69
CA SER A 65 -4.46 10.98 -0.16
C SER A 65 -3.38 12.03 0.16
N ALA A 66 -3.07 12.25 1.44
CA ALA A 66 -2.00 13.18 1.83
C ALA A 66 -0.63 12.69 1.32
N GLY A 67 -0.36 11.40 1.45
CA GLY A 67 0.84 10.77 0.90
C GLY A 67 0.94 10.93 -0.63
N LEU A 68 -0.15 10.70 -1.36
CA LEU A 68 -0.18 10.86 -2.81
C LEU A 68 0.00 12.32 -3.25
N HIS A 69 -0.63 13.29 -2.54
CA HIS A 69 -0.41 14.71 -2.82
C HIS A 69 1.05 15.11 -2.56
N CYS A 70 1.64 14.63 -1.46
CA CYS A 70 3.05 14.87 -1.16
C CYS A 70 3.96 14.31 -2.27
N ALA A 71 3.75 13.06 -2.67
CA ALA A 71 4.52 12.41 -3.73
C ALA A 71 4.38 13.12 -5.10
N TYR A 72 3.19 13.60 -5.41
CA TYR A 72 2.98 14.36 -6.65
C TYR A 72 3.65 15.72 -6.63
N VAL A 73 3.40 16.50 -5.57
CA VAL A 73 3.92 17.90 -5.48
C VAL A 73 5.44 17.92 -5.35
N SER A 74 6.06 16.91 -4.76
CA SER A 74 7.51 16.76 -4.69
C SER A 74 8.17 16.34 -6.01
N GLY A 75 7.40 15.88 -7.01
CA GLY A 75 7.91 15.40 -8.29
C GLY A 75 8.24 13.91 -8.34
N ILE A 76 7.95 13.15 -7.29
CA ILE A 76 8.19 11.69 -7.25
C ILE A 76 7.40 10.97 -8.35
N ILE A 77 6.16 11.37 -8.60
CA ILE A 77 5.32 10.75 -9.64
C ILE A 77 5.91 11.00 -11.03
N ASP A 78 6.45 12.17 -11.28
CA ASP A 78 7.12 12.52 -12.54
C ASP A 78 8.41 11.71 -12.74
N ASP A 79 9.18 11.48 -11.67
CA ASP A 79 10.37 10.63 -11.71
C ASP A 79 10.01 9.18 -12.04
N ILE A 80 8.93 8.64 -11.45
CA ILE A 80 8.42 7.30 -11.76
C ILE A 80 7.91 7.21 -13.19
N ALA A 81 7.24 8.25 -13.66
CA ALA A 81 6.73 8.32 -15.03
C ALA A 81 7.85 8.54 -16.05
N GLU A 82 8.98 9.12 -15.63
CA GLU A 82 10.04 9.66 -16.50
C GLU A 82 9.51 10.72 -17.50
N GLU A 83 8.40 11.34 -17.14
CA GLU A 83 7.67 12.35 -17.90
C GLU A 83 6.91 13.26 -16.92
N GLU A 84 6.64 14.50 -17.31
CA GLU A 84 5.74 15.38 -16.57
C GLU A 84 4.33 14.78 -16.55
N THR A 85 3.70 14.74 -15.37
CA THR A 85 2.38 14.16 -15.17
C THR A 85 1.38 15.18 -14.64
N LEU A 86 0.11 14.92 -14.91
CA LEU A 86 -1.01 15.67 -14.34
C LEU A 86 -1.98 14.71 -13.63
N PRO A 87 -2.50 15.06 -12.45
CA PRO A 87 -3.51 14.28 -11.78
C PRO A 87 -4.82 14.35 -12.54
N THR A 88 -5.35 13.21 -12.98
CA THR A 88 -6.54 13.17 -13.84
C THR A 88 -7.64 12.27 -13.32
N ILE A 89 -7.32 11.31 -12.44
CA ILE A 89 -8.27 10.29 -12.00
C ILE A 89 -8.14 10.08 -10.49
N SER A 90 -9.27 10.08 -9.78
CA SER A 90 -9.35 9.62 -8.39
C SER A 90 -10.79 9.26 -8.04
N GLY A 91 -10.96 8.47 -6.96
CA GLY A 91 -12.27 8.18 -6.37
C GLY A 91 -12.96 6.96 -6.98
N ARG A 92 -14.27 6.87 -6.67
CA ARG A 92 -15.10 5.70 -6.97
C ARG A 92 -15.72 5.77 -8.35
N MET A 93 -15.66 4.64 -9.07
CA MET A 93 -16.25 4.53 -10.40
C MET A 93 -16.73 3.12 -10.70
N SER A 94 -17.41 2.95 -11.85
CA SER A 94 -17.82 1.65 -12.36
C SER A 94 -16.67 0.96 -13.08
N SER A 95 -16.49 -0.32 -12.85
CA SER A 95 -15.46 -1.14 -13.53
C SER A 95 -15.73 -1.35 -15.03
N GLY A 96 -16.95 -1.06 -15.50
CA GLY A 96 -17.41 -1.57 -16.79
C GLY A 96 -17.59 -3.10 -16.74
N SER A 97 -17.64 -3.72 -17.93
CA SER A 97 -17.85 -5.16 -18.06
C SER A 97 -16.63 -5.83 -18.71
N PHE A 98 -16.12 -6.87 -18.07
CA PHE A 98 -15.00 -7.66 -18.60
C PHE A 98 -14.98 -9.08 -18.03
N ARG A 99 -14.21 -9.96 -18.67
CA ARG A 99 -13.98 -11.34 -18.23
C ARG A 99 -12.51 -11.59 -18.04
N PHE A 100 -12.20 -12.52 -17.13
CA PHE A 100 -10.84 -12.97 -16.87
C PHE A 100 -10.82 -14.36 -16.27
N GLU A 101 -9.64 -14.98 -16.32
CA GLU A 101 -9.33 -16.24 -15.64
C GLU A 101 -8.57 -15.96 -14.36
N ILE A 102 -8.93 -16.66 -13.27
CA ILE A 102 -8.20 -16.62 -12.00
C ILE A 102 -7.81 -18.02 -11.57
N ARG A 103 -6.60 -18.17 -11.02
CA ARG A 103 -6.09 -19.44 -10.50
C ARG A 103 -6.85 -19.85 -9.24
N ASN A 104 -7.19 -21.13 -9.17
CA ASN A 104 -7.72 -21.77 -7.96
C ASN A 104 -6.54 -22.37 -7.16
N THR A 105 -6.41 -21.98 -5.89
CA THR A 105 -5.29 -22.38 -5.02
C THR A 105 -5.34 -23.85 -4.61
N VAL A 106 -6.54 -24.44 -4.54
CA VAL A 106 -6.73 -25.85 -4.09
C VAL A 106 -6.65 -26.81 -5.27
N ARG A 107 -7.29 -26.46 -6.39
CA ARG A 107 -7.39 -27.37 -7.56
C ARG A 107 -6.30 -27.16 -8.59
N GLY A 108 -5.59 -26.02 -8.55
CA GLY A 108 -4.54 -25.67 -9.48
C GLY A 108 -5.01 -25.33 -10.91
N ASN A 109 -6.32 -25.38 -11.18
CA ASN A 109 -6.91 -24.96 -12.44
C ASN A 109 -7.29 -23.47 -12.43
N THR A 110 -7.62 -22.91 -13.58
CA THR A 110 -8.20 -21.58 -13.69
C THR A 110 -9.73 -21.62 -13.62
N TYR A 111 -10.32 -20.52 -13.21
CA TYR A 111 -11.76 -20.33 -13.14
C TYR A 111 -12.17 -19.03 -13.85
N PRO A 112 -13.11 -19.07 -14.80
CA PRO A 112 -13.57 -17.88 -15.50
C PRO A 112 -14.48 -17.02 -14.61
N ILE A 113 -14.19 -15.73 -14.57
CA ILE A 113 -14.99 -14.74 -13.83
C ILE A 113 -15.47 -13.67 -14.81
N SER A 114 -16.73 -13.28 -14.68
CA SER A 114 -17.33 -12.17 -15.40
C SER A 114 -17.70 -11.06 -14.40
N VAL A 115 -17.22 -9.86 -14.66
CA VAL A 115 -17.51 -8.65 -13.88
C VAL A 115 -18.41 -7.73 -14.68
N GLU A 116 -19.41 -7.16 -14.03
CA GLU A 116 -20.39 -6.31 -14.67
C GLU A 116 -20.71 -5.10 -13.78
N ASN A 117 -20.13 -3.95 -14.13
CA ASN A 117 -20.36 -2.68 -13.44
C ASN A 117 -20.11 -2.76 -11.91
N SER A 118 -19.12 -3.52 -11.49
CA SER A 118 -18.66 -3.53 -10.10
C SER A 118 -18.11 -2.16 -9.71
N GLN A 119 -18.20 -1.83 -8.44
CA GLN A 119 -17.54 -0.63 -7.91
C GLN A 119 -16.03 -0.88 -7.78
N LEU A 120 -15.24 0.07 -8.24
CA LEU A 120 -13.81 0.18 -7.97
C LEU A 120 -13.48 1.57 -7.43
N GLU A 121 -12.34 1.70 -6.81
CA GLU A 121 -11.78 2.94 -6.31
C GLU A 121 -10.35 3.08 -6.82
N ILE A 122 -9.92 4.28 -7.10
CA ILE A 122 -8.56 4.63 -7.49
C ILE A 122 -8.14 5.77 -6.58
N ASP A 123 -7.07 5.57 -5.81
CA ASP A 123 -6.59 6.58 -4.87
C ASP A 123 -5.91 7.73 -5.61
N GLY A 124 -5.14 7.43 -6.65
CA GLY A 124 -4.55 8.43 -7.54
C GLY A 124 -4.32 7.92 -8.95
N GLY A 125 -4.61 8.77 -9.93
CA GLY A 125 -4.31 8.51 -11.33
C GLY A 125 -3.65 9.73 -11.96
N TYR A 126 -2.49 9.51 -12.59
CA TYR A 126 -1.63 10.54 -13.14
C TYR A 126 -1.33 10.24 -14.60
N GLU A 127 -1.50 11.24 -15.43
CA GLU A 127 -1.41 11.07 -16.88
C GLU A 127 -0.28 11.94 -17.43
N SER A 128 0.63 11.31 -18.19
CA SER A 128 1.67 11.97 -18.97
C SER A 128 1.35 11.88 -20.47
N LEU A 129 2.31 12.26 -21.32
CA LEU A 129 2.12 12.15 -22.76
C LEU A 129 1.88 10.70 -23.21
N ASN A 130 2.64 9.76 -22.68
CA ASN A 130 2.63 8.36 -23.12
C ASN A 130 2.08 7.37 -22.10
N LYS A 131 1.94 7.75 -20.83
CA LYS A 131 1.63 6.86 -19.72
C LYS A 131 0.40 7.33 -18.95
N LEU A 132 -0.34 6.37 -18.41
CA LEU A 132 -1.37 6.56 -17.39
C LEU A 132 -0.99 5.72 -16.18
N ILE A 133 -0.58 6.37 -15.11
CA ILE A 133 -0.22 5.74 -13.83
C ILE A 133 -1.46 5.64 -12.97
N LEU A 134 -1.77 4.46 -12.47
CA LEU A 134 -2.87 4.21 -11.53
C LEU A 134 -2.29 3.69 -10.22
N VAL A 135 -2.54 4.40 -9.13
CA VAL A 135 -1.97 4.12 -7.82
C VAL A 135 -3.05 3.69 -6.85
N GLU A 136 -2.82 2.57 -6.20
CA GLU A 136 -3.43 2.17 -4.94
C GLU A 136 -2.42 2.44 -3.83
N ALA A 137 -2.83 3.17 -2.80
CA ALA A 137 -1.95 3.64 -1.73
C ALA A 137 -2.32 3.04 -0.38
N LYS A 138 -1.32 2.87 0.48
CA LYS A 138 -1.48 2.54 1.90
C LYS A 138 -0.50 3.37 2.73
N ASN A 139 -0.99 3.89 3.85
CA ASN A 139 -0.19 4.67 4.79
C ASN A 139 0.43 3.81 5.91
N PHE A 140 0.73 2.56 5.59
CA PHE A 140 1.38 1.59 6.49
C PHE A 140 2.14 0.55 5.69
N THR A 141 3.03 -0.20 6.37
CA THR A 141 3.74 -1.34 5.78
C THR A 141 2.80 -2.53 5.61
N ALA A 142 2.41 -2.84 4.38
CA ALA A 142 1.55 -3.98 4.06
C ALA A 142 2.38 -5.22 3.68
N ASP A 143 1.95 -6.41 4.10
CA ASP A 143 2.59 -7.68 3.71
C ASP A 143 2.05 -8.22 2.39
N ASP A 144 0.80 -7.90 2.08
CA ASP A 144 0.12 -8.30 0.85
C ASP A 144 -0.98 -7.29 0.46
N PHE A 145 -1.50 -7.45 -0.73
CA PHE A 145 -2.66 -6.71 -1.18
C PHE A 145 -3.56 -7.54 -2.09
N LEU A 146 -4.82 -7.18 -2.17
CA LEU A 146 -5.77 -7.79 -3.09
C LEU A 146 -5.49 -7.30 -4.52
N ILE A 147 -5.03 -8.19 -5.41
CA ILE A 147 -4.67 -7.86 -6.81
C ILE A 147 -5.78 -7.08 -7.54
N ARG A 148 -7.05 -7.30 -7.14
CA ARG A 148 -8.21 -6.57 -7.68
C ARG A 148 -8.05 -5.05 -7.62
N GLN A 149 -7.40 -4.52 -6.60
CA GLN A 149 -7.21 -3.09 -6.40
C GLN A 149 -6.40 -2.46 -7.54
N LEU A 150 -5.49 -3.21 -8.13
CA LEU A 150 -4.75 -2.81 -9.33
C LEU A 150 -5.40 -3.35 -10.63
N TYR A 151 -5.90 -4.57 -10.61
CA TYR A 151 -6.38 -5.24 -11.82
C TYR A 151 -7.66 -4.63 -12.40
N TYR A 152 -8.67 -4.31 -11.56
CA TYR A 152 -9.93 -3.74 -12.08
C TYR A 152 -9.74 -2.34 -12.65
N PRO A 153 -9.01 -1.41 -11.99
CA PRO A 153 -8.63 -0.14 -12.59
C PRO A 153 -7.84 -0.31 -13.90
N TYR A 154 -6.84 -1.21 -13.91
CA TYR A 154 -6.05 -1.51 -15.09
C TYR A 154 -6.92 -1.97 -16.27
N ARG A 155 -7.82 -2.94 -16.05
CA ARG A 155 -8.76 -3.43 -17.07
C ARG A 155 -9.64 -2.34 -17.64
N LEU A 156 -10.18 -1.49 -16.76
CA LEU A 156 -11.06 -0.39 -17.16
C LEU A 156 -10.30 0.61 -18.05
N TRP A 157 -9.15 1.05 -17.61
CA TRP A 157 -8.43 2.13 -18.30
C TRP A 157 -7.66 1.65 -19.51
N LYS A 158 -7.14 0.43 -19.52
CA LYS A 158 -6.52 -0.16 -20.71
C LYS A 158 -7.49 -0.25 -21.90
N SER A 159 -8.79 -0.31 -21.65
CA SER A 159 -9.82 -0.28 -22.70
C SER A 159 -10.20 1.13 -23.16
N LYS A 160 -9.84 2.17 -22.42
CA LYS A 160 -10.27 3.56 -22.66
C LYS A 160 -9.19 4.46 -23.24
N VAL A 161 -7.93 4.15 -22.97
CA VAL A 161 -6.80 4.97 -23.40
C VAL A 161 -5.87 4.18 -24.32
N THR A 162 -5.16 4.89 -25.16
CA THR A 162 -4.13 4.31 -26.05
C THR A 162 -2.74 4.29 -25.42
N LYS A 163 -2.58 4.99 -24.30
CA LYS A 163 -1.33 5.10 -23.52
C LYS A 163 -1.01 3.82 -22.77
N ASP A 164 0.23 3.70 -22.34
CA ASP A 164 0.61 2.63 -21.44
C ASP A 164 0.00 2.87 -20.05
N VAL A 165 -0.79 1.90 -19.59
CA VAL A 165 -1.39 1.93 -18.26
C VAL A 165 -0.47 1.19 -17.29
N ILE A 166 -0.01 1.88 -16.26
CA ILE A 166 0.97 1.39 -15.28
C ILE A 166 0.29 1.29 -13.92
N PRO A 167 -0.04 0.08 -13.45
CA PRO A 167 -0.56 -0.11 -12.11
C PRO A 167 0.56 -0.10 -11.08
N ILE A 168 0.39 0.69 -10.02
CA ILE A 168 1.36 0.87 -8.94
C ILE A 168 0.67 0.64 -7.61
N PHE A 169 1.32 -0.12 -6.73
CA PHE A 169 0.98 -0.19 -5.32
C PHE A 169 2.00 0.65 -4.54
N MET A 170 1.52 1.60 -3.76
CA MET A 170 2.35 2.48 -2.95
C MET A 170 2.11 2.20 -1.47
N THR A 171 3.19 2.18 -0.70
CA THR A 171 3.11 2.27 0.76
C THR A 171 3.89 3.49 1.24
N PHE A 172 3.38 4.15 2.27
CA PHE A 172 4.09 5.19 3.00
C PHE A 172 4.20 4.79 4.46
N SER A 173 5.41 4.68 4.95
CA SER A 173 5.68 4.24 6.31
C SER A 173 7.12 4.62 6.68
N ASN A 174 7.34 5.08 7.92
CA ASN A 174 8.66 5.52 8.41
C ASN A 174 9.33 6.53 7.47
N ASP A 175 8.58 7.53 7.02
CA ASP A 175 9.03 8.59 6.11
C ASP A 175 9.50 8.07 4.73
N VAL A 176 9.31 6.79 4.43
CA VAL A 176 9.67 6.18 3.16
C VAL A 176 8.42 5.92 2.32
N PHE A 177 8.40 6.46 1.12
CA PHE A 177 7.48 6.08 0.07
C PHE A 177 8.06 4.90 -0.70
N SER A 178 7.43 3.74 -0.66
CA SER A 178 7.80 2.58 -1.46
C SER A 178 6.80 2.36 -2.57
N PHE A 179 7.24 2.47 -3.80
CA PHE A 179 6.42 2.27 -5.00
C PHE A 179 6.76 0.93 -5.64
N PHE A 180 5.77 0.06 -5.73
CA PHE A 180 5.85 -1.23 -6.40
C PHE A 180 5.17 -1.11 -7.76
N ILE A 181 5.96 -1.07 -8.82
CA ILE A 181 5.50 -0.90 -10.19
C ILE A 181 5.22 -2.28 -10.78
N TYR A 182 3.98 -2.52 -11.17
CA TYR A 182 3.54 -3.80 -11.69
C TYR A 182 3.21 -3.76 -13.19
N HIS A 183 3.17 -4.92 -13.78
CA HIS A 183 2.68 -5.16 -15.13
C HIS A 183 1.83 -6.44 -15.15
N PHE A 184 0.78 -6.46 -15.97
CA PHE A 184 0.01 -7.66 -16.25
C PHE A 184 0.42 -8.21 -17.62
N GLU A 185 1.06 -9.39 -17.64
CA GLU A 185 1.56 -10.03 -18.88
C GLU A 185 0.42 -10.41 -19.83
N ASN A 186 -0.73 -10.80 -19.26
CA ASN A 186 -1.94 -11.13 -20.01
C ASN A 186 -3.14 -10.39 -19.44
N LEU A 187 -3.77 -9.57 -20.29
CA LEU A 187 -4.95 -8.78 -19.91
C LEU A 187 -6.10 -9.63 -19.36
N ASN A 188 -6.25 -10.87 -19.77
CA ASN A 188 -7.35 -11.75 -19.38
C ASN A 188 -6.98 -12.71 -18.25
N GLU A 189 -5.78 -12.65 -17.71
CA GLU A 189 -5.30 -13.49 -16.62
C GLU A 189 -5.00 -12.65 -15.38
N TYR A 190 -5.84 -12.82 -14.34
CA TYR A 190 -5.73 -12.08 -13.09
C TYR A 190 -4.37 -12.26 -12.40
N ASN A 191 -3.84 -13.47 -12.44
CA ASN A 191 -2.57 -13.84 -11.80
C ASN A 191 -1.34 -13.61 -12.67
N SER A 192 -1.49 -12.92 -13.82
CA SER A 192 -0.36 -12.55 -14.68
C SER A 192 0.41 -11.31 -14.20
N ILE A 193 0.07 -10.83 -12.99
CA ILE A 193 0.75 -9.70 -12.35
C ILE A 193 2.23 -10.03 -12.09
N ARG A 194 3.13 -9.10 -12.46
CA ARG A 194 4.58 -9.18 -12.22
C ARG A 194 5.08 -7.87 -11.68
N LEU A 195 5.90 -7.94 -10.63
CA LEU A 195 6.66 -6.79 -10.18
C LEU A 195 7.74 -6.47 -11.22
N VAL A 196 7.70 -5.25 -11.74
CA VAL A 196 8.71 -4.73 -12.67
C VAL A 196 9.86 -4.13 -11.89
N GLN A 197 9.53 -3.28 -10.91
CA GLN A 197 10.52 -2.55 -10.12
C GLN A 197 9.90 -2.09 -8.79
N GLN A 198 10.73 -2.04 -7.75
CA GLN A 198 10.48 -1.25 -6.55
C GLN A 198 11.34 0.00 -6.61
N ARG A 199 10.79 1.16 -6.23
CA ARG A 199 11.50 2.41 -6.02
C ARG A 199 11.15 2.99 -4.66
N ASN A 200 12.16 3.47 -3.93
CA ASN A 200 11.97 4.08 -2.62
C ASN A 200 12.34 5.56 -2.68
N TYR A 201 11.54 6.39 -2.00
CA TYR A 201 11.74 7.82 -1.95
C TYR A 201 11.55 8.34 -0.52
N VAL A 202 12.26 9.39 -0.19
CA VAL A 202 12.09 10.13 1.08
C VAL A 202 12.02 11.62 0.79
N ILE A 203 11.20 12.31 1.59
CA ILE A 203 11.16 13.77 1.61
C ILE A 203 12.00 14.18 2.81
N ALA A 204 13.28 14.41 2.59
CA ALA A 204 14.18 14.76 3.67
C ALA A 204 15.13 15.86 3.24
N PRO A 205 14.94 17.09 3.71
CA PRO A 205 15.91 18.18 3.49
C PRO A 205 17.17 18.01 4.32
N GLU A 206 17.18 17.16 5.35
CA GLU A 206 18.27 17.02 6.29
C GLU A 206 18.87 15.62 6.30
N GLN A 207 20.19 15.54 6.24
CA GLN A 207 20.92 14.29 6.48
C GLN A 207 20.98 14.06 7.99
N ILE A 208 20.47 12.92 8.45
CA ILE A 208 20.67 12.49 9.84
C ILE A 208 22.14 12.22 10.05
N THR A 209 22.76 12.98 10.96
CA THR A 209 24.16 12.85 11.33
C THR A 209 24.32 11.95 12.56
N LEU A 210 25.54 11.52 12.84
CA LEU A 210 25.85 10.80 14.09
C LEU A 210 25.57 11.67 15.33
N ASP A 211 25.74 12.98 15.20
CA ASP A 211 25.49 13.93 16.30
C ASP A 211 24.00 13.98 16.63
N ASP A 212 23.12 13.96 15.63
CA ASP A 212 21.66 13.88 15.84
C ASP A 212 21.26 12.59 16.59
N ILE A 213 21.90 11.46 16.23
CA ILE A 213 21.67 10.18 16.93
C ILE A 213 22.13 10.28 18.39
N PHE A 214 23.32 10.86 18.65
CA PHE A 214 23.83 11.03 20.01
C PHE A 214 22.95 11.99 20.81
N GLU A 215 22.47 13.08 20.22
CA GLU A 215 21.57 14.02 20.89
C GLU A 215 20.26 13.34 21.32
N VAL A 216 19.68 12.48 20.49
CA VAL A 216 18.49 11.69 20.85
C VAL A 216 18.81 10.72 21.98
N LEU A 217 19.94 9.97 21.90
CA LEU A 217 20.33 9.00 22.91
C LEU A 217 20.59 9.64 24.29
N GLU A 218 21.11 10.86 24.33
CA GLU A 218 21.30 11.61 25.59
C GLU A 218 19.99 12.04 26.26
N ARG A 219 18.93 12.22 25.48
CA ARG A 219 17.61 12.62 25.97
C ARG A 219 16.74 11.43 26.41
N VAL A 220 17.01 10.24 25.88
CA VAL A 220 16.21 9.05 26.18
C VAL A 220 16.49 8.57 27.60
N GLN A 221 15.44 8.54 28.42
CA GLN A 221 15.47 7.88 29.72
C GLN A 221 14.99 6.44 29.57
N ILE A 222 15.89 5.49 29.79
CA ILE A 222 15.50 4.07 29.81
C ILE A 222 14.78 3.81 31.13
N VAL A 223 13.47 3.58 31.05
CA VAL A 223 12.67 3.14 32.19
C VAL A 223 12.63 1.62 32.17
N GLN A 224 13.16 0.99 33.21
CA GLN A 224 13.13 -0.45 33.35
C GLN A 224 11.82 -0.87 34.03
N GLU A 225 10.91 -1.46 33.28
CA GLU A 225 9.67 -2.05 33.81
C GLU A 225 9.84 -3.57 34.02
N PRO A 226 9.95 -4.04 35.28
CA PRO A 226 10.29 -5.45 35.55
C PRO A 226 9.14 -6.44 35.29
N ALA A 227 7.93 -5.99 34.97
CA ALA A 227 6.75 -6.84 34.86
C ALA A 227 6.20 -7.04 33.44
N ILE A 228 6.85 -6.49 32.41
CA ILE A 228 6.40 -6.65 31.03
C ILE A 228 6.93 -7.98 30.47
N PRO A 229 6.04 -8.85 29.96
CA PRO A 229 6.47 -10.05 29.24
C PRO A 229 7.37 -9.70 28.07
N PHE A 230 8.35 -10.54 27.77
CA PHE A 230 9.21 -10.34 26.60
C PHE A 230 8.35 -10.18 25.34
N PRO A 231 8.49 -9.07 24.58
CA PRO A 231 7.66 -8.80 23.42
C PRO A 231 7.87 -9.88 22.36
N GLN A 232 6.78 -10.34 21.77
CA GLN A 232 6.79 -11.34 20.68
C GLN A 232 6.65 -10.69 19.29
N ALA A 233 6.94 -9.39 19.18
CA ALA A 233 6.99 -8.70 17.90
C ALA A 233 8.27 -9.10 17.15
N ASP A 234 8.12 -9.46 15.88
CA ASP A 234 9.19 -10.03 15.04
C ASP A 234 9.72 -9.02 14.00
N SER A 235 9.15 -7.82 13.93
CA SER A 235 9.53 -6.79 12.97
C SER A 235 9.77 -5.43 13.65
N MET A 236 11.02 -4.99 13.69
CA MET A 236 11.36 -3.64 14.18
C MET A 236 10.74 -2.53 13.32
N VAL A 237 10.66 -2.73 12.01
CA VAL A 237 10.03 -1.76 11.09
C VAL A 237 8.61 -1.45 11.52
N ARG A 238 7.82 -2.47 11.86
CA ARG A 238 6.44 -2.29 12.33
C ARG A 238 6.35 -1.65 13.72
N ILE A 239 7.33 -1.89 14.59
CA ILE A 239 7.39 -1.22 15.90
C ILE A 239 7.64 0.26 15.70
N VAL A 240 8.62 0.63 14.88
CA VAL A 240 8.96 2.03 14.59
C VAL A 240 7.78 2.74 13.92
N ASP A 241 7.13 2.09 12.95
CA ASP A 241 5.94 2.60 12.28
C ASP A 241 4.79 2.88 13.26
N LEU A 242 4.49 1.91 14.13
CA LEU A 242 3.47 2.07 15.16
C LEU A 242 3.78 3.20 16.14
N LEU A 243 5.05 3.34 16.55
CA LEU A 243 5.50 4.44 17.41
C LEU A 243 5.36 5.79 16.72
N GLY A 244 5.70 5.88 15.43
CA GLY A 244 5.52 7.10 14.63
C GLY A 244 4.06 7.57 14.65
N ILE A 245 3.14 6.69 14.31
CA ILE A 245 1.71 7.04 14.30
C ILE A 245 1.17 7.32 15.72
N LEU A 246 1.66 6.61 16.73
CA LEU A 246 1.28 6.89 18.12
C LEU A 246 1.75 8.28 18.57
N MET A 247 2.93 8.73 18.13
CA MET A 247 3.42 10.08 18.41
C MET A 247 2.56 11.16 17.75
N GLU A 248 2.07 10.91 16.53
CA GLU A 248 1.19 11.84 15.81
C GLU A 248 -0.18 11.96 16.46
N HIS A 249 -0.80 10.83 16.78
CA HIS A 249 -2.18 10.80 17.28
C HIS A 249 -2.28 10.89 18.81
N GLY A 250 -1.18 10.68 19.51
CA GLY A 250 -1.11 10.66 20.97
C GLY A 250 -1.76 9.43 21.62
N GLU A 251 -2.81 8.88 21.03
CA GLU A 251 -3.52 7.68 21.49
C GLU A 251 -4.12 6.91 20.32
N LEU A 252 -3.97 5.60 20.30
CA LEU A 252 -4.53 4.71 19.28
C LEU A 252 -5.34 3.59 19.94
N SER A 253 -6.54 3.31 19.41
CA SER A 253 -7.29 2.14 19.86
C SER A 253 -6.74 0.86 19.24
N ALA A 254 -6.86 -0.27 19.97
CA ALA A 254 -6.46 -1.58 19.44
C ALA A 254 -7.21 -1.94 18.15
N GLU A 255 -8.47 -1.54 18.03
CA GLU A 255 -9.28 -1.73 16.81
C GLU A 255 -8.71 -0.93 15.63
N TYR A 256 -8.31 0.31 15.85
CA TYR A 256 -7.67 1.15 14.84
C TYR A 256 -6.38 0.48 14.34
N ILE A 257 -5.51 0.03 15.26
CA ILE A 257 -4.25 -0.64 14.92
C ILE A 257 -4.52 -1.91 14.12
N THR A 258 -5.44 -2.77 14.58
CA THR A 258 -5.78 -4.02 13.90
C THR A 258 -6.26 -3.78 12.46
N LEU A 259 -7.14 -2.79 12.26
CA LEU A 259 -7.74 -2.51 10.95
C LEU A 259 -6.76 -1.82 9.97
N ASN A 260 -5.95 -0.89 10.48
CA ASN A 260 -5.11 -0.05 9.62
C ASN A 260 -3.70 -0.62 9.37
N TYR A 261 -3.22 -1.53 10.24
CA TYR A 261 -1.91 -2.17 10.08
C TYR A 261 -1.98 -3.59 9.50
N ALA A 262 -3.16 -4.06 9.15
CA ALA A 262 -3.36 -5.45 8.73
C ALA A 262 -2.85 -6.47 9.77
N PHE A 263 -2.96 -6.14 11.05
CA PHE A 263 -2.61 -7.03 12.14
C PHE A 263 -3.79 -7.97 12.49
N THR A 264 -3.46 -9.16 12.97
CA THR A 264 -4.41 -9.94 13.77
C THR A 264 -4.52 -9.33 15.16
N ASP A 265 -5.60 -9.61 15.90
CA ASP A 265 -5.74 -9.18 17.32
C ASP A 265 -4.52 -9.57 18.16
N ARG A 266 -3.94 -10.73 17.88
CA ARG A 266 -2.75 -11.23 18.57
C ARG A 266 -1.50 -10.41 18.23
N GLN A 267 -1.32 -10.05 16.97
CA GLN A 267 -0.21 -9.19 16.55
C GLN A 267 -0.36 -7.79 17.12
N THR A 268 -1.56 -7.22 17.12
CA THR A 268 -1.83 -5.93 17.76
C THR A 268 -1.36 -5.94 19.21
N ALA A 269 -1.71 -6.97 20.00
CA ALA A 269 -1.25 -7.10 21.38
C ALA A 269 0.27 -7.20 21.51
N TYR A 270 0.93 -7.93 20.59
CA TYR A 270 2.39 -8.09 20.63
C TYR A 270 3.14 -6.81 20.27
N TYR A 271 2.72 -6.15 19.20
CA TYR A 271 3.38 -4.93 18.72
C TYR A 271 3.14 -3.74 19.66
N THR A 272 1.94 -3.61 20.24
CA THR A 272 1.70 -2.58 21.26
C THR A 272 2.51 -2.81 22.52
N THR A 273 2.69 -4.07 22.96
CA THR A 273 3.54 -4.39 24.10
C THR A 273 5.02 -4.13 23.80
N ALA A 274 5.45 -4.31 22.58
CA ALA A 274 6.84 -4.05 22.16
C ALA A 274 7.15 -2.56 21.98
N ALA A 275 6.11 -1.73 21.79
CA ALA A 275 6.22 -0.29 21.58
C ALA A 275 6.18 0.52 22.90
N ILE A 276 5.97 -0.12 24.05
CA ILE A 276 6.03 0.49 25.40
C ILE A 276 7.48 0.48 25.88
#